data_e47c451c40275bc71f52e47bbc55bd17
#
_entry.id   e47c451c40275bc71f52e47bbc55bd17
#
_cell.length_a   1.000
_cell.length_b   1.000
_cell.length_c   1.000
_cell.angle_alpha   90.00
_cell.angle_beta   90.00
_cell.angle_gamma   90.00
#
_symmetry.space_group_name_H-M   'P 1'
#
loop_
_entity.id
_entity.type
_entity.pdbx_description
1 polymer ?
#
loop_
_entity_poly.entity_id
_entity_poly.type
_entity_poly.pdbx_seq_one_letter_code
_entity_poly.pdbx_strand_id
1 'polypeptide(L)'
;MQADHRKSEIIREAYRLLRKGGLYGIHELGLTPDQLAEDKKAGIQQELAKCIKVNARPLTQSEWVHLLEQEGFRIIEINTNPMLLLETKRIIDDEGFLRSLKIGFNIITQPKARNQILKMREVFNRFKENMNAIAIVAEKV
;
A
#
# COMPACT_ATOMS: atom_id res chain seq x y z
N MET A 1 5.25 -11.20 12.05
CA MET A 1 6.38 -10.63 12.81
C MET A 1 7.52 -10.10 11.95
N GLN A 2 8.07 -10.85 10.97
CA GLN A 2 9.22 -10.40 10.17
C GLN A 2 8.95 -9.14 9.30
N ALA A 3 7.75 -8.95 8.77
CA ALA A 3 7.46 -7.80 7.92
C ALA A 3 7.39 -6.47 8.71
N ASP A 4 6.93 -6.50 9.97
CA ASP A 4 6.85 -5.30 10.80
C ASP A 4 8.23 -4.87 11.26
N HIS A 5 9.10 -5.83 11.58
CA HIS A 5 10.49 -5.56 11.91
C HIS A 5 11.22 -4.84 10.76
N ARG A 6 11.00 -5.26 9.51
CA ARG A 6 11.63 -4.63 8.35
C ARG A 6 11.13 -3.20 8.11
N LYS A 7 9.84 -2.91 8.34
CA LYS A 7 9.28 -1.56 8.27
C LYS A 7 9.94 -0.63 9.29
N SER A 8 10.05 -1.08 10.55
CA SER A 8 10.71 -0.32 11.61
C SER A 8 12.20 -0.06 11.29
N GLU A 9 12.90 -1.03 10.73
CA GLU A 9 14.30 -0.84 10.30
C GLU A 9 14.44 0.24 9.23
N ILE A 10 13.55 0.24 8.21
CA ILE A 10 13.55 1.24 7.15
C ILE A 10 13.26 2.64 7.72
N ILE A 11 12.26 2.75 8.58
CA ILE A 11 11.88 4.02 9.21
C ILE A 11 13.02 4.55 10.10
N ARG A 12 13.65 3.67 10.87
CA ARG A 12 14.82 4.00 11.71
C ARG A 12 15.99 4.50 10.88
N GLU A 13 16.27 3.85 9.75
CA GLU A 13 17.35 4.29 8.86
C GLU A 13 17.02 5.62 8.20
N ALA A 14 15.79 5.86 7.79
CA ALA A 14 15.34 7.17 7.32
C ALA A 14 15.53 8.25 8.39
N TYR A 15 15.16 7.96 9.64
CA TYR A 15 15.38 8.87 10.77
C TYR A 15 16.87 9.17 10.98
N ARG A 16 17.73 8.17 10.90
CA ARG A 16 19.18 8.33 11.05
C ARG A 16 19.77 9.26 9.99
N LEU A 17 19.35 9.10 8.73
CA LEU A 17 19.88 9.84 7.59
C LEU A 17 19.39 11.29 7.50
N LEU A 18 18.21 11.57 8.03
CA LEU A 18 17.65 12.91 8.00
C LEU A 18 18.31 13.83 9.02
N ARG A 19 18.47 15.09 8.67
CA ARG A 19 18.77 16.16 9.62
C ARG A 19 17.53 16.49 10.46
N LYS A 20 17.74 17.09 11.62
CA LYS A 20 16.63 17.65 12.44
C LYS A 20 15.79 18.61 11.62
N GLY A 21 14.46 18.50 11.69
CA GLY A 21 13.51 19.23 10.85
C GLY A 21 13.34 18.65 9.45
N GLY A 22 14.06 17.59 9.10
CA GLY A 22 13.91 16.90 7.81
C GLY A 22 12.57 16.16 7.73
N LEU A 23 12.00 16.12 6.54
CA LEU A 23 10.72 15.46 6.29
C LEU A 23 10.91 14.05 5.72
N TYR A 24 10.08 13.14 6.15
CA TYR A 24 9.96 11.77 5.65
C TYR A 24 8.54 11.53 5.19
N GLY A 25 8.38 11.15 3.92
CA GLY A 25 7.08 10.80 3.35
C GLY A 25 6.99 9.31 3.06
N ILE A 26 5.87 8.72 3.41
CA ILE A 26 5.49 7.36 2.98
C ILE A 26 4.22 7.42 2.15
N HIS A 27 4.13 6.53 1.16
CA HIS A 27 2.91 6.28 0.40
C HIS A 27 2.74 4.78 0.31
N GLU A 28 1.72 4.27 0.95
CA GLU A 28 1.55 2.84 1.20
C GLU A 28 0.10 2.38 1.04
N LEU A 29 -0.07 1.08 0.95
CA LEU A 29 -1.37 0.44 1.08
C LEU A 29 -1.76 0.43 2.56
N GLY A 30 -2.93 0.98 2.86
CA GLY A 30 -3.49 1.02 4.20
C GLY A 30 -4.69 0.09 4.38
N LEU A 31 -5.00 -0.21 5.63
CA LEU A 31 -6.21 -0.91 6.04
C LEU A 31 -7.17 0.06 6.75
N THR A 32 -8.45 -0.11 6.50
CA THR A 32 -9.50 0.70 7.11
C THR A 32 -10.71 -0.17 7.45
N PRO A 33 -11.47 0.11 8.51
CA PRO A 33 -11.22 1.13 9.55
C PRO A 33 -10.08 0.75 10.50
N ASP A 34 -9.65 1.67 11.36
CA ASP A 34 -8.63 1.41 12.37
C ASP A 34 -9.02 0.26 13.32
N GLN A 35 -10.33 0.10 13.60
CA GLN A 35 -10.90 -0.93 14.46
C GLN A 35 -11.13 -2.26 13.72
N LEU A 36 -10.53 -2.46 12.55
CA LEU A 36 -10.67 -3.70 11.81
C LEU A 36 -10.25 -4.89 12.66
N ALA A 37 -11.12 -5.92 12.72
CA ALA A 37 -10.86 -7.12 13.51
C ALA A 37 -9.56 -7.81 13.08
N GLU A 38 -8.79 -8.32 14.05
CA GLU A 38 -7.47 -8.93 13.81
C GLU A 38 -7.53 -10.13 12.85
N ASP A 39 -8.55 -10.97 12.95
CA ASP A 39 -8.77 -12.10 12.06
C ASP A 39 -9.03 -11.65 10.61
N LYS A 40 -9.81 -10.61 10.42
CA LYS A 40 -10.08 -10.03 9.10
C LYS A 40 -8.83 -9.36 8.52
N LYS A 41 -8.09 -8.63 9.33
CA LYS A 41 -6.81 -8.03 8.96
C LYS A 41 -5.80 -9.10 8.52
N ALA A 42 -5.64 -10.15 9.30
CA ALA A 42 -4.76 -11.28 8.98
C ALA A 42 -5.19 -11.97 7.68
N GLY A 43 -6.48 -12.14 7.45
CA GLY A 43 -7.03 -12.70 6.20
C GLY A 43 -6.69 -11.86 4.98
N ILE A 44 -6.85 -10.55 5.05
CA ILE A 44 -6.50 -9.62 3.97
C ILE A 44 -4.99 -9.67 3.69
N GLN A 45 -4.16 -9.60 4.72
CA GLN A 45 -2.71 -9.67 4.59
C GLN A 45 -2.25 -10.97 3.94
N GLN A 46 -2.85 -12.10 4.32
CA GLN A 46 -2.55 -13.41 3.76
C GLN A 46 -2.93 -13.50 2.27
N GLU A 47 -4.13 -13.06 1.89
CA GLU A 47 -4.58 -13.08 0.50
C GLU A 47 -3.75 -12.16 -0.38
N LEU A 48 -3.40 -10.97 0.10
CA LEU A 48 -2.50 -10.07 -0.60
C LEU A 48 -1.10 -10.67 -0.80
N ALA A 49 -0.52 -11.26 0.23
CA ALA A 49 0.81 -11.89 0.15
C ALA A 49 0.84 -13.00 -0.89
N LYS A 50 -0.21 -13.82 -0.97
CA LYS A 50 -0.35 -14.88 -2.00
C LYS A 50 -0.44 -14.29 -3.41
N CYS A 51 -1.17 -13.17 -3.55
CA CYS A 51 -1.46 -12.57 -4.84
C CYS A 51 -0.27 -11.80 -5.41
N ILE A 52 0.42 -11.01 -4.57
CA ILE A 52 1.51 -10.12 -4.98
C ILE A 52 2.87 -10.84 -4.93
N LYS A 53 2.94 -12.04 -4.38
CA LYS A 53 4.18 -12.84 -4.19
C LYS A 53 5.28 -12.12 -3.40
N VAL A 54 4.90 -11.14 -2.59
CA VAL A 54 5.76 -10.44 -1.64
C VAL A 54 5.06 -10.41 -0.29
N ASN A 55 5.82 -10.29 0.78
CA ASN A 55 5.24 -10.13 2.13
C ASN A 55 4.60 -8.74 2.28
N ALA A 56 3.50 -8.53 1.55
CA ALA A 56 2.71 -7.34 1.71
C ALA A 56 1.93 -7.43 3.01
N ARG A 57 2.24 -6.57 3.97
CA ARG A 57 1.49 -6.41 5.21
C ARG A 57 1.02 -4.97 5.33
N PRO A 58 -0.11 -4.63 4.70
CA PRO A 58 -0.72 -3.33 4.90
C PRO A 58 -1.13 -3.18 6.37
N LEU A 59 -0.99 -1.97 6.87
CA LEU A 59 -1.32 -1.61 8.24
C LEU A 59 -2.46 -0.58 8.25
N THR A 60 -3.16 -0.48 9.37
CA THR A 60 -4.11 0.61 9.60
C THR A 60 -3.38 1.94 9.75
N GLN A 61 -4.12 3.04 9.64
CA GLN A 61 -3.55 4.38 9.84
C GLN A 61 -2.88 4.52 11.20
N SER A 62 -3.54 4.07 12.26
CA SER A 62 -2.99 4.15 13.63
C SER A 62 -1.73 3.32 13.80
N GLU A 63 -1.64 2.15 13.18
CA GLU A 63 -0.44 1.32 13.20
C GLU A 63 0.74 1.99 12.47
N TRP A 64 0.49 2.61 11.30
CA TRP A 64 1.50 3.38 10.58
C TRP A 64 2.01 4.57 11.39
N VAL A 65 1.08 5.33 11.99
CA VAL A 65 1.43 6.46 12.87
C VAL A 65 2.28 5.99 14.04
N HIS A 66 1.88 4.91 14.68
CA HIS A 66 2.61 4.35 15.83
C HIS A 66 4.04 3.94 15.45
N LEU A 67 4.24 3.28 14.31
CA LEU A 67 5.58 2.93 13.83
C LEU A 67 6.47 4.16 13.61
N LEU A 68 5.94 5.22 13.02
CA LEU A 68 6.69 6.46 12.78
C LEU A 68 7.05 7.16 14.10
N GLU A 69 6.09 7.26 15.02
CA GLU A 69 6.28 7.91 16.32
C GLU A 69 7.27 7.15 17.21
N GLN A 70 7.24 5.81 17.18
CA GLN A 70 8.21 4.97 17.91
C GLN A 70 9.65 5.24 17.50
N GLU A 71 9.90 5.57 16.24
CA GLU A 71 11.25 5.89 15.75
C GLU A 71 11.61 7.38 15.91
N GLY A 72 10.73 8.19 16.52
CA GLY A 72 11.00 9.58 16.88
C GLY A 72 10.45 10.63 15.91
N PHE A 73 9.67 10.24 14.92
CA PHE A 73 9.03 11.16 14.00
C PHE A 73 7.78 11.82 14.62
N ARG A 74 7.53 13.06 14.23
CA ARG A 74 6.28 13.78 14.49
C ARG A 74 5.44 13.80 13.22
N ILE A 75 4.19 13.37 13.31
CA ILE A 75 3.29 13.37 12.16
C ILE A 75 2.89 14.80 11.82
N ILE A 76 3.04 15.18 10.56
CA ILE A 76 2.68 16.50 10.03
C ILE A 76 1.34 16.43 9.28
N GLU A 77 1.19 15.43 8.40
CA GLU A 77 0.01 15.33 7.55
C GLU A 77 -0.29 13.86 7.22
N ILE A 78 -1.56 13.53 7.15
CA ILE A 78 -2.06 12.23 6.73
C ILE A 78 -3.15 12.44 5.69
N ASN A 79 -3.00 11.79 4.55
CA ASN A 79 -4.00 11.76 3.49
C ASN A 79 -4.35 10.31 3.13
N THR A 80 -5.64 10.04 2.96
CA THR A 80 -6.13 8.73 2.55
C THR A 80 -7.05 8.87 1.35
N ASN A 81 -6.97 7.92 0.43
CA ASN A 81 -7.85 7.83 -0.74
C ASN A 81 -8.27 6.38 -0.98
N PRO A 82 -9.45 6.15 -1.58
CA PRO A 82 -9.83 4.82 -2.01
C PRO A 82 -8.79 4.20 -2.94
N MET A 83 -8.62 2.88 -2.86
CA MET A 83 -7.66 2.14 -3.67
C MET A 83 -8.24 1.84 -5.05
N LEU A 84 -7.87 2.63 -6.06
CA LEU A 84 -8.42 2.58 -7.42
C LEU A 84 -7.42 2.09 -8.47
N LEU A 85 -6.29 1.52 -8.08
CA LEU A 85 -5.16 1.17 -8.96
C LEU A 85 -5.51 0.24 -10.12
N LEU A 86 -6.49 -0.65 -9.95
CA LEU A 86 -6.88 -1.63 -10.96
C LEU A 86 -8.20 -1.30 -11.65
N GLU A 87 -8.74 -0.13 -11.44
CA GLU A 87 -9.91 0.33 -12.19
C GLU A 87 -9.50 0.72 -13.62
N THR A 88 -10.18 0.13 -14.59
CA THR A 88 -9.88 0.33 -16.02
C THR A 88 -9.90 1.81 -16.42
N LYS A 89 -10.88 2.55 -15.90
CA LYS A 89 -10.97 4.00 -16.14
C LYS A 89 -9.73 4.75 -15.67
N ARG A 90 -9.25 4.42 -14.47
CA ARG A 90 -8.04 5.04 -13.90
C ARG A 90 -6.79 4.75 -14.73
N ILE A 91 -6.65 3.52 -15.20
CA ILE A 91 -5.54 3.13 -16.08
C ILE A 91 -5.57 3.94 -17.39
N ILE A 92 -6.74 4.14 -17.98
CA ILE A 92 -6.89 4.93 -19.20
C ILE A 92 -6.57 6.41 -18.96
N ASP A 93 -7.04 6.95 -17.84
CA ASP A 93 -6.82 8.35 -17.47
C ASP A 93 -5.33 8.64 -17.18
N ASP A 94 -4.65 7.72 -16.48
CA ASP A 94 -3.26 7.90 -16.07
C ASP A 94 -2.25 7.58 -17.18
N GLU A 95 -2.48 6.53 -17.99
CA GLU A 95 -1.54 6.04 -18.99
C GLU A 95 -1.84 6.50 -20.42
N GLY A 96 -3.03 7.04 -20.65
CA GLY A 96 -3.51 7.40 -21.98
C GLY A 96 -4.01 6.21 -22.81
N PHE A 97 -4.83 6.52 -23.82
CA PHE A 97 -5.56 5.51 -24.61
C PHE A 97 -4.64 4.52 -25.36
N LEU A 98 -3.60 5.01 -26.04
CA LEU A 98 -2.70 4.16 -26.83
C LEU A 98 -1.88 3.18 -25.95
N ARG A 99 -1.44 3.66 -24.81
CA ARG A 99 -0.67 2.84 -23.85
C ARG A 99 -1.56 1.81 -23.16
N SER A 100 -2.79 2.18 -22.85
CA SER A 100 -3.82 1.28 -22.32
C SER A 100 -4.17 0.16 -23.32
N LEU A 101 -4.25 0.45 -24.62
CA LEU A 101 -4.43 -0.56 -25.66
C LEU A 101 -3.28 -1.55 -25.72
N LYS A 102 -2.04 -1.09 -25.59
CA LYS A 102 -0.85 -1.95 -25.53
C LYS A 102 -0.85 -2.85 -24.29
N ILE A 103 -1.23 -2.30 -23.14
CA ILE A 103 -1.40 -3.06 -21.89
C ILE A 103 -2.47 -4.14 -22.08
N GLY A 104 -3.64 -3.78 -22.65
CA GLY A 104 -4.73 -4.70 -22.94
C GLY A 104 -4.30 -5.83 -23.88
N PHE A 105 -3.56 -5.51 -24.94
CA PHE A 105 -3.00 -6.50 -25.86
C PHE A 105 -2.04 -7.48 -25.17
N ASN A 106 -1.14 -6.96 -24.33
CA ASN A 106 -0.21 -7.80 -23.57
C ASN A 106 -0.95 -8.71 -22.58
N ILE A 107 -2.02 -8.24 -21.95
CA ILE A 107 -2.86 -9.05 -21.05
C ILE A 107 -3.52 -10.21 -21.81
N ILE A 108 -4.01 -9.96 -23.02
CA ILE A 108 -4.68 -10.98 -23.84
C ILE A 108 -3.67 -12.01 -24.36
N THR A 109 -2.48 -11.59 -24.76
CA THR A 109 -1.47 -12.46 -25.41
C THR A 109 -0.60 -13.21 -24.39
N GLN A 110 -0.58 -12.81 -23.12
CA GLN A 110 0.24 -13.44 -22.08
C GLN A 110 -0.63 -14.09 -21.00
N PRO A 111 -0.99 -15.39 -21.09
CA PRO A 111 -1.92 -16.03 -20.15
C PRO A 111 -1.48 -15.97 -18.68
N LYS A 112 -0.17 -16.08 -18.41
CA LYS A 112 0.36 -16.00 -17.03
C LYS A 112 0.17 -14.61 -16.43
N ALA A 113 0.48 -13.55 -17.20
CA ALA A 113 0.27 -12.17 -16.78
C ALA A 113 -1.22 -11.86 -16.59
N ARG A 114 -2.05 -12.32 -17.51
CA ARG A 114 -3.51 -12.19 -17.42
C ARG A 114 -4.06 -12.81 -16.14
N ASN A 115 -3.70 -14.05 -15.85
CA ASN A 115 -4.18 -14.75 -14.66
C ASN A 115 -3.72 -14.04 -13.37
N GLN A 116 -2.51 -13.54 -13.33
CA GLN A 116 -1.98 -12.77 -12.21
C GLN A 116 -2.77 -11.48 -11.98
N ILE A 117 -3.02 -10.72 -13.04
CA ILE A 117 -3.78 -9.45 -12.98
C ILE A 117 -5.22 -9.70 -12.56
N LEU A 118 -5.86 -10.74 -13.10
CA LEU A 118 -7.24 -11.08 -12.73
C LEU A 118 -7.36 -11.49 -11.26
N LYS A 119 -6.41 -12.28 -10.75
CA LYS A 119 -6.35 -12.62 -9.32
C LYS A 119 -6.15 -11.40 -8.43
N MET A 120 -5.22 -10.53 -8.80
CA MET A 120 -5.00 -9.27 -8.07
C MET A 120 -6.27 -8.43 -8.04
N ARG A 121 -6.92 -8.26 -9.21
CA ARG A 121 -8.16 -7.50 -9.31
C ARG A 121 -9.29 -8.10 -8.46
N GLU A 122 -9.41 -9.41 -8.44
CA GLU A 122 -10.39 -10.11 -7.60
C GLU A 122 -10.15 -9.84 -6.11
N VAL A 123 -8.92 -9.98 -5.64
CA VAL A 123 -8.56 -9.74 -4.23
C VAL A 123 -8.80 -8.27 -3.86
N PHE A 124 -8.36 -7.33 -4.70
CA PHE A 124 -8.60 -5.90 -4.46
C PHE A 124 -10.09 -5.54 -4.45
N ASN A 125 -10.89 -6.11 -5.36
CA ASN A 125 -12.33 -5.89 -5.37
C ASN A 125 -13.03 -6.48 -4.15
N ARG A 126 -12.57 -7.64 -3.68
CA ARG A 126 -13.12 -8.30 -2.48
C ARG A 126 -12.92 -7.46 -1.22
N PHE A 127 -11.77 -6.83 -1.09
CA PHE A 127 -11.38 -6.09 0.11
C PHE A 127 -11.35 -4.57 -0.07
N LYS A 128 -11.88 -4.05 -1.17
CA LYS A 128 -11.82 -2.62 -1.51
C LYS A 128 -12.33 -1.68 -0.42
N GLU A 129 -13.31 -2.12 0.37
CA GLU A 129 -13.86 -1.33 1.49
C GLU A 129 -12.97 -1.33 2.72
N ASN A 130 -12.02 -2.26 2.79
CA ASN A 130 -11.07 -2.38 3.90
C ASN A 130 -9.64 -2.00 3.51
N MET A 131 -9.43 -1.50 2.31
CA MET A 131 -8.14 -1.02 1.83
C MET A 131 -8.23 0.41 1.33
N ASN A 132 -7.18 1.17 1.58
CA ASN A 132 -7.02 2.52 1.05
C ASN A 132 -5.57 2.75 0.64
N ALA A 133 -5.33 3.83 -0.09
CA ALA A 133 -4.00 4.40 -0.24
C ALA A 133 -3.80 5.40 0.89
N ILE A 134 -2.69 5.29 1.61
CA ILE A 134 -2.33 6.20 2.70
C ILE A 134 -1.02 6.90 2.39
N ALA A 135 -1.01 8.21 2.54
CA ALA A 135 0.20 9.01 2.47
C ALA A 135 0.39 9.72 3.81
N ILE A 136 1.58 9.60 4.38
CA ILE A 136 1.92 10.25 5.66
C ILE A 136 3.20 11.04 5.47
N VAL A 137 3.19 12.29 5.92
CA VAL A 137 4.38 13.12 6.03
C VAL A 137 4.70 13.30 7.50
N ALA A 138 5.94 13.01 7.86
CA ALA A 138 6.44 13.11 9.22
C ALA A 138 7.75 13.89 9.27
N GLU A 139 8.02 14.56 10.38
CA GLU A 139 9.21 15.38 10.60
C GLU A 139 10.10 14.76 11.67
N LYS A 140 11.41 14.77 11.41
CA LYS A 140 12.39 14.43 12.43
C LYS A 140 12.51 15.56 13.46
N VAL A 141 12.07 15.31 14.64
CA VAL A 141 12.18 16.25 15.77
C VAL A 141 13.45 16.09 16.58
#